data_f2886b5eb56a0a2e624ced46029f8e07
#
_entry.id   f2886b5eb56a0a2e624ced46029f8e07
#
_cell.length_a   1.000
_cell.length_b   1.000
_cell.length_c   1.000
_cell.angle_alpha   90.00
_cell.angle_beta   90.00
_cell.angle_gamma   90.00
#
_symmetry.space_group_name_H-M   'P 1'
#
loop_
_entity.id
_entity.type
_entity.pdbx_description
1 polymer ?
#
loop_
_entity_poly.entity_id
_entity_poly.type
_entity_poly.pdbx_seq_one_letter_code
_entity_poly.pdbx_strand_id
1 'polypeptide(L)'
;MLPGRSLPPAAAPIGPREFVSGICGLLQGRKALERFRSELKEYFGVKHCFLVSSGKAAFTLILLALKELSPDRDDVLIPAFTCYSVPSSVVRAGLGIRLCDLRPDSFDLDFAQLSTMPADSSRRLLAVVPTHLYGYPSDVPRVRKLVQDRGVAVVEDAAQAMGETWEERKLGTLGDVGFLSLGRGKAFSTVEGGVILTDRDDIAEVLSRRVDVLPGYGCWGQARLILKAAGLMFFIHPLLFWIPRSLPFLKLGETFFDPHFPIRKLSPFQAGLAGNWQKRLQKMRDARSKNVKRWMAVLDGLGNGSEYSQHSQTLGLLRFPIRIRDADRRKSLLQESAHAGAGVAPVYPQSINRLPELRGQIPLQSCPVSEGCAEELVTLPTHGYLTEDDVTDISVLVSRVLRQ
;
A
#
# COMPACT_ATOMS: atom_id res chain seq x y z
N MET A 1 15.88 -23.21 7.41
CA MET A 1 15.81 -22.71 6.00
C MET A 1 16.96 -23.27 5.19
N LEU A 2 16.75 -23.47 3.89
CA LEU A 2 17.80 -23.93 2.98
C LEU A 2 18.94 -22.89 2.91
N PRO A 3 20.21 -23.30 2.93
CA PRO A 3 21.34 -22.38 2.78
C PRO A 3 21.22 -21.56 1.48
N GLY A 4 21.48 -20.26 1.56
CA GLY A 4 21.40 -19.34 0.41
C GLY A 4 19.98 -18.89 0.01
N ARG A 5 18.92 -19.31 0.72
CA ARG A 5 17.55 -18.88 0.50
C ARG A 5 17.24 -17.65 1.38
N SER A 6 16.68 -16.61 0.80
CA SER A 6 16.23 -15.43 1.54
C SER A 6 14.87 -14.98 1.02
N LEU A 7 13.87 -14.95 1.89
CA LEU A 7 12.51 -14.53 1.54
C LEU A 7 12.41 -13.00 1.52
N PRO A 8 11.83 -12.40 0.47
CA PRO A 8 11.43 -11.00 0.52
C PRO A 8 10.27 -10.84 1.50
N PRO A 9 10.15 -9.73 2.24
CA PRO A 9 9.00 -9.50 3.11
C PRO A 9 7.64 -9.43 2.37
N ALA A 10 7.66 -9.02 1.10
CA ALA A 10 6.51 -9.04 0.19
C ALA A 10 7.00 -9.24 -1.25
N ALA A 11 6.25 -9.96 -2.06
CA ALA A 11 6.58 -10.21 -3.46
C ALA A 11 5.38 -10.09 -4.38
N ALA A 12 5.60 -9.41 -5.52
CA ALA A 12 4.72 -9.39 -6.68
C ALA A 12 5.60 -9.64 -7.92
N PRO A 13 5.87 -10.91 -8.26
CA PRO A 13 6.83 -11.26 -9.29
C PRO A 13 6.38 -10.82 -10.70
N ILE A 14 7.38 -10.45 -11.50
CA ILE A 14 7.25 -10.22 -12.95
C ILE A 14 7.96 -11.39 -13.61
N GLY A 15 7.26 -12.15 -14.45
CA GLY A 15 7.86 -13.28 -15.17
C GLY A 15 8.42 -12.87 -16.54
N PRO A 16 9.12 -13.78 -17.24
CA PRO A 16 9.66 -13.53 -18.58
C PRO A 16 8.57 -13.14 -19.59
N ARG A 17 7.39 -13.79 -19.52
CA ARG A 17 6.25 -13.47 -20.40
C ARG A 17 5.76 -12.05 -20.22
N GLU A 18 5.65 -11.60 -18.97
CA GLU A 18 5.25 -10.25 -18.64
C GLU A 18 6.30 -9.23 -19.07
N PHE A 19 7.57 -9.57 -18.92
CA PHE A 19 8.66 -8.71 -19.39
C PHE A 19 8.61 -8.52 -20.90
N VAL A 20 8.45 -9.60 -21.67
CA VAL A 20 8.25 -9.54 -23.13
C VAL A 20 7.00 -8.73 -23.48
N SER A 21 5.87 -8.95 -22.77
CA SER A 21 4.66 -8.16 -22.95
C SER A 21 4.89 -6.67 -22.67
N GLY A 22 5.75 -6.35 -21.70
CA GLY A 22 6.20 -4.98 -21.44
C GLY A 22 6.91 -4.35 -22.65
N ILE A 23 7.84 -5.08 -23.26
CA ILE A 23 8.54 -4.61 -24.48
C ILE A 23 7.53 -4.43 -25.63
N CYS A 24 6.62 -5.39 -25.85
CA CYS A 24 5.54 -5.25 -26.82
C CYS A 24 4.64 -4.03 -26.53
N GLY A 25 4.41 -3.72 -25.25
CA GLY A 25 3.66 -2.54 -24.84
C GLY A 25 4.29 -1.23 -25.31
N LEU A 26 5.63 -1.14 -25.36
CA LEU A 26 6.32 0.02 -25.92
C LEU A 26 5.99 0.21 -27.41
N LEU A 27 5.96 -0.88 -28.18
CA LEU A 27 5.62 -0.85 -29.60
C LEU A 27 4.15 -0.49 -29.82
N GLN A 28 3.26 -0.95 -28.94
CA GLN A 28 1.83 -0.62 -28.99
C GLN A 28 1.53 0.82 -28.54
N GLY A 29 2.42 1.43 -27.74
CA GLY A 29 2.29 2.81 -27.31
C GLY A 29 0.97 3.08 -26.59
N ARG A 30 0.21 4.05 -27.09
CA ARG A 30 -1.08 4.47 -26.51
C ARG A 30 -2.10 3.34 -26.41
N LYS A 31 -2.13 2.40 -27.37
CA LYS A 31 -3.06 1.27 -27.37
C LYS A 31 -2.90 0.38 -26.12
N ALA A 32 -1.65 0.16 -25.66
CA ALA A 32 -1.41 -0.62 -24.44
C ALA A 32 -1.99 0.08 -23.19
N LEU A 33 -1.84 1.40 -23.11
CA LEU A 33 -2.40 2.20 -22.00
C LEU A 33 -3.93 2.19 -22.01
N GLU A 34 -4.55 2.37 -23.17
CA GLU A 34 -6.00 2.37 -23.32
C GLU A 34 -6.61 1.01 -22.97
N ARG A 35 -5.98 -0.08 -23.46
CA ARG A 35 -6.39 -1.43 -23.08
C ARG A 35 -6.35 -1.63 -21.59
N PHE A 36 -5.22 -1.35 -20.93
CA PHE A 36 -5.07 -1.54 -19.50
C PHE A 36 -6.06 -0.68 -18.70
N ARG A 37 -6.28 0.57 -19.11
CA ARG A 37 -7.28 1.47 -18.52
C ARG A 37 -8.70 0.92 -18.63
N SER A 38 -9.09 0.40 -19.82
CA SER A 38 -10.40 -0.17 -20.06
C SER A 38 -10.63 -1.43 -19.22
N GLU A 39 -9.64 -2.32 -19.15
CA GLU A 39 -9.70 -3.53 -18.31
C GLU A 39 -9.84 -3.19 -16.82
N LEU A 40 -9.16 -2.13 -16.34
CA LEU A 40 -9.30 -1.67 -14.96
C LEU A 40 -10.69 -1.08 -14.71
N LYS A 41 -11.22 -0.25 -15.61
CA LYS A 41 -12.57 0.31 -15.51
C LYS A 41 -13.63 -0.80 -15.40
N GLU A 42 -13.54 -1.79 -16.27
CA GLU A 42 -14.43 -2.95 -16.26
C GLU A 42 -14.32 -3.74 -14.95
N TYR A 43 -13.08 -4.07 -14.53
CA TYR A 43 -12.84 -4.85 -13.32
C TYR A 43 -13.33 -4.17 -12.04
N PHE A 44 -13.14 -2.86 -11.91
CA PHE A 44 -13.55 -2.08 -10.74
C PHE A 44 -15.00 -1.56 -10.86
N GLY A 45 -15.61 -1.61 -12.04
CA GLY A 45 -16.96 -1.12 -12.27
C GLY A 45 -17.09 0.39 -12.10
N VAL A 46 -16.07 1.17 -12.52
CA VAL A 46 -16.04 2.63 -12.35
C VAL A 46 -16.13 3.38 -13.66
N LYS A 47 -16.68 4.60 -13.63
CA LYS A 47 -16.79 5.47 -14.81
C LYS A 47 -15.43 5.96 -15.30
N HIS A 48 -14.51 6.32 -14.39
CA HIS A 48 -13.26 6.98 -14.72
C HIS A 48 -12.06 6.27 -14.09
N CYS A 49 -10.99 6.14 -14.89
CA CYS A 49 -9.73 5.54 -14.47
C CYS A 49 -8.57 6.31 -15.09
N PHE A 50 -7.58 6.70 -14.26
CA PHE A 50 -6.38 7.41 -14.70
C PHE A 50 -5.13 6.62 -14.31
N LEU A 51 -4.15 6.59 -15.21
CA LEU A 51 -2.91 5.84 -15.07
C LEU A 51 -1.73 6.80 -14.92
N VAL A 52 -1.00 6.69 -13.81
CA VAL A 52 0.11 7.58 -13.46
C VAL A 52 1.32 6.80 -12.94
N SER A 53 2.44 7.48 -12.75
CA SER A 53 3.74 6.87 -12.48
C SER A 53 3.87 6.16 -11.13
N SER A 54 3.04 6.49 -10.14
CA SER A 54 3.09 5.86 -8.81
C SER A 54 1.84 6.12 -7.99
N GLY A 55 1.63 5.35 -6.91
CA GLY A 55 0.57 5.63 -5.93
C GLY A 55 0.71 7.01 -5.27
N LYS A 56 1.94 7.48 -5.00
CA LYS A 56 2.20 8.86 -4.54
C LYS A 56 1.70 9.89 -5.54
N ALA A 57 2.02 9.70 -6.82
CA ALA A 57 1.56 10.58 -7.90
C ALA A 57 0.03 10.58 -8.02
N ALA A 58 -0.61 9.41 -7.91
CA ALA A 58 -2.05 9.27 -7.93
C ALA A 58 -2.70 10.07 -6.78
N PHE A 59 -2.24 9.86 -5.55
CA PHE A 59 -2.80 10.54 -4.40
C PHE A 59 -2.57 12.07 -4.45
N THR A 60 -1.38 12.51 -4.83
CA THR A 60 -1.11 13.96 -5.00
C THR A 60 -2.05 14.59 -6.04
N LEU A 61 -2.28 13.94 -7.18
CA LEU A 61 -3.19 14.47 -8.22
C LEU A 61 -4.63 14.52 -7.75
N ILE A 62 -5.09 13.54 -6.98
CA ILE A 62 -6.40 13.55 -6.32
C ILE A 62 -6.51 14.77 -5.41
N LEU A 63 -5.55 14.99 -4.53
CA LEU A 63 -5.55 16.12 -3.61
C LEU A 63 -5.55 17.47 -4.33
N LEU A 64 -4.76 17.60 -5.39
CA LEU A 64 -4.75 18.80 -6.21
C LEU A 64 -6.08 19.01 -6.96
N ALA A 65 -6.77 17.95 -7.38
CA ALA A 65 -8.08 18.06 -8.01
C ALA A 65 -9.15 18.47 -6.99
N LEU A 66 -9.15 17.88 -5.81
CA LEU A 66 -10.06 18.25 -4.72
C LEU A 66 -9.84 19.70 -4.26
N LYS A 67 -8.57 20.14 -4.18
CA LYS A 67 -8.22 21.53 -3.83
C LYS A 67 -8.75 22.54 -4.86
N GLU A 68 -8.72 22.20 -6.14
CA GLU A 68 -9.28 23.02 -7.21
C GLU A 68 -10.81 23.14 -7.09
N LEU A 69 -11.49 22.04 -6.71
CA LEU A 69 -12.95 22.02 -6.49
C LEU A 69 -13.38 22.67 -5.16
N SER A 70 -12.47 22.74 -4.20
CA SER A 70 -12.76 23.30 -2.86
C SER A 70 -11.59 24.16 -2.39
N PRO A 71 -11.41 25.35 -2.97
CA PRO A 71 -10.23 26.21 -2.78
C PRO A 71 -10.05 26.72 -1.34
N ASP A 72 -11.11 26.77 -0.54
CA ASP A 72 -11.07 27.24 0.86
C ASP A 72 -10.66 26.16 1.86
N ARG A 73 -10.41 24.92 1.40
CA ARG A 73 -10.06 23.77 2.23
C ARG A 73 -8.61 23.36 2.03
N ASP A 74 -7.85 23.22 3.11
CA ASP A 74 -6.39 23.04 3.07
C ASP A 74 -5.89 21.81 3.79
N ASP A 75 -6.70 21.18 4.64
CA ASP A 75 -6.26 20.11 5.52
C ASP A 75 -6.69 18.73 5.00
N VAL A 76 -5.84 17.74 5.16
CA VAL A 76 -6.11 16.33 4.84
C VAL A 76 -5.95 15.50 6.11
N LEU A 77 -7.00 14.77 6.50
CA LEU A 77 -6.95 13.88 7.64
C LEU A 77 -6.51 12.49 7.18
N ILE A 78 -5.39 12.04 7.75
CA ILE A 78 -4.79 10.75 7.47
C ILE A 78 -4.63 9.93 8.76
N PRO A 79 -4.53 8.58 8.68
CA PRO A 79 -4.18 7.76 9.83
C PRO A 79 -2.78 8.12 10.37
N ALA A 80 -2.62 8.15 11.69
CA ALA A 80 -1.32 8.40 12.31
C ALA A 80 -0.33 7.24 12.16
N PHE A 81 -0.80 6.06 11.72
CA PHE A 81 0.03 4.93 11.33
C PHE A 81 -0.29 4.49 9.90
N THR A 82 0.50 4.96 8.96
CA THR A 82 0.39 4.65 7.54
C THR A 82 1.74 4.76 6.84
N CYS A 83 1.80 4.41 5.55
CA CYS A 83 3.01 4.57 4.73
C CYS A 83 3.42 6.04 4.62
N TYR A 84 4.72 6.33 4.78
CA TYR A 84 5.26 7.69 4.67
C TYR A 84 5.04 8.34 3.29
N SER A 85 4.66 7.55 2.29
CA SER A 85 4.21 8.07 1.01
C SER A 85 2.93 8.89 1.11
N VAL A 86 2.08 8.63 2.12
CA VAL A 86 0.81 9.36 2.32
C VAL A 86 1.09 10.81 2.77
N PRO A 87 1.77 11.07 3.90
CA PRO A 87 2.11 12.44 4.27
C PRO A 87 3.02 13.12 3.23
N SER A 88 3.94 12.39 2.57
CA SER A 88 4.74 12.95 1.48
C SER A 88 3.89 13.51 0.34
N SER A 89 2.78 12.84 0.00
CA SER A 89 1.86 13.28 -1.05
C SER A 89 1.03 14.50 -0.62
N VAL A 90 0.63 14.57 0.65
CA VAL A 90 -0.08 15.73 1.19
C VAL A 90 0.80 16.97 1.16
N VAL A 91 2.04 16.86 1.67
CA VAL A 91 3.02 17.97 1.62
C VAL A 91 3.36 18.35 0.18
N ARG A 92 3.49 17.38 -0.73
CA ARG A 92 3.71 17.63 -2.16
C ARG A 92 2.58 18.41 -2.81
N ALA A 93 1.34 18.22 -2.34
CA ALA A 93 0.17 18.97 -2.80
C ALA A 93 0.07 20.38 -2.18
N GLY A 94 0.94 20.74 -1.24
CA GLY A 94 0.91 22.02 -0.54
C GLY A 94 -0.21 22.11 0.51
N LEU A 95 -0.65 20.97 1.06
CA LEU A 95 -1.75 20.86 2.00
C LEU A 95 -1.28 20.54 3.42
N GLY A 96 -2.09 20.93 4.40
CA GLY A 96 -1.87 20.62 5.81
C GLY A 96 -2.26 19.17 6.15
N ILE A 97 -1.55 18.58 7.11
CA ILE A 97 -1.82 17.25 7.61
C ILE A 97 -2.56 17.36 8.94
N ARG A 98 -3.66 16.65 9.05
CA ARG A 98 -4.30 16.30 10.32
C ARG A 98 -4.21 14.80 10.54
N LEU A 99 -4.00 14.43 11.80
CA LEU A 99 -3.88 13.03 12.16
C LEU A 99 -5.13 12.54 12.88
N CYS A 100 -5.50 11.31 12.60
CA CYS A 100 -6.46 10.54 13.37
C CYS A 100 -5.74 9.28 13.87
N ASP A 101 -5.88 8.96 15.15
CA ASP A 101 -5.35 7.70 15.67
C ASP A 101 -6.12 6.51 15.08
N LEU A 102 -5.61 5.31 15.29
CA LEU A 102 -6.28 4.07 14.91
C LEU A 102 -7.16 3.57 16.05
N ARG A 103 -8.10 2.70 15.70
CA ARG A 103 -8.81 1.88 16.68
C ARG A 103 -7.88 0.81 17.24
N PRO A 104 -8.01 0.46 18.52
CA PRO A 104 -7.12 -0.53 19.15
C PRO A 104 -7.18 -1.92 18.51
N ASP A 105 -8.33 -2.31 17.99
CA ASP A 105 -8.69 -3.64 17.49
C ASP A 105 -8.64 -3.78 15.96
N SER A 106 -8.29 -2.70 15.25
CA SER A 106 -8.26 -2.69 13.80
C SER A 106 -7.25 -1.67 13.27
N PHE A 107 -7.12 -1.59 11.93
CA PHE A 107 -6.35 -0.52 11.27
C PHE A 107 -7.25 0.62 10.78
N ASP A 108 -8.51 0.66 11.25
CA ASP A 108 -9.43 1.75 10.97
C ASP A 108 -9.06 3.02 11.73
N LEU A 109 -9.50 4.16 11.18
CA LEU A 109 -9.50 5.42 11.89
C LEU A 109 -10.31 5.32 13.18
N ASP A 110 -9.91 6.03 14.23
CA ASP A 110 -10.73 6.17 15.43
C ASP A 110 -12.00 6.98 15.09
N PHE A 111 -13.11 6.27 14.95
CA PHE A 111 -14.39 6.87 14.59
C PHE A 111 -14.93 7.82 15.67
N ALA A 112 -14.57 7.62 16.94
CA ALA A 112 -14.95 8.55 18.02
C ALA A 112 -14.22 9.88 17.83
N GLN A 113 -12.91 9.85 17.60
CA GLN A 113 -12.12 11.03 17.30
C GLN A 113 -12.63 11.75 16.04
N LEU A 114 -12.96 11.01 14.98
CA LEU A 114 -13.50 11.58 13.75
C LEU A 114 -14.86 12.24 13.95
N SER A 115 -15.75 11.63 14.77
CA SER A 115 -17.10 12.14 15.03
C SER A 115 -17.10 13.41 15.88
N THR A 116 -16.17 13.50 16.83
CA THR A 116 -16.06 14.62 17.77
C THR A 116 -15.21 15.79 17.27
N MET A 117 -14.74 15.72 16.01
CA MET A 117 -13.94 16.80 15.43
C MET A 117 -14.72 18.13 15.42
N PRO A 118 -14.16 19.21 15.97
CA PRO A 118 -14.82 20.52 16.02
C PRO A 118 -15.24 21.04 14.63
N ALA A 119 -16.38 21.73 14.58
CA ALA A 119 -16.92 22.27 13.33
C ALA A 119 -15.93 23.19 12.59
N ASP A 120 -15.20 24.05 13.32
CA ASP A 120 -14.22 24.95 12.72
C ASP A 120 -13.02 24.19 12.12
N SER A 121 -12.60 23.11 12.79
CA SER A 121 -11.57 22.22 12.23
C SER A 121 -12.06 21.48 10.99
N SER A 122 -13.35 21.12 10.93
CA SER A 122 -13.92 20.44 9.79
C SER A 122 -14.14 21.35 8.57
N ARG A 123 -14.32 22.68 8.77
CA ARG A 123 -14.45 23.64 7.67
C ARG A 123 -13.23 23.70 6.77
N ARG A 124 -12.03 23.52 7.33
CA ARG A 124 -10.78 23.49 6.56
C ARG A 124 -10.45 22.11 6.02
N LEU A 125 -11.16 21.07 6.42
CA LEU A 125 -10.87 19.71 6.02
C LEU A 125 -11.31 19.46 4.57
N LEU A 126 -10.34 19.19 3.70
CA LEU A 126 -10.52 18.88 2.30
C LEU A 126 -10.92 17.42 2.10
N ALA A 127 -10.19 16.52 2.77
CA ALA A 127 -10.39 15.09 2.61
C ALA A 127 -10.07 14.31 3.89
N VAL A 128 -10.73 13.13 4.02
CA VAL A 128 -10.39 12.06 4.96
C VAL A 128 -9.91 10.86 4.15
N VAL A 129 -8.84 10.19 4.64
CA VAL A 129 -8.16 9.12 3.91
C VAL A 129 -8.22 7.80 4.69
N PRO A 130 -9.34 7.05 4.65
CA PRO A 130 -9.37 5.68 5.14
C PRO A 130 -8.38 4.83 4.33
N THR A 131 -7.60 4.01 5.03
CA THR A 131 -6.50 3.24 4.44
C THR A 131 -6.71 1.75 4.67
N HIS A 132 -6.67 0.96 3.60
CA HIS A 132 -6.73 -0.50 3.65
C HIS A 132 -5.34 -1.09 3.89
N LEU A 133 -4.87 -0.97 5.14
CA LEU A 133 -3.51 -1.33 5.50
C LEU A 133 -3.30 -2.85 5.39
N TYR A 134 -2.23 -3.28 4.74
CA TYR A 134 -1.90 -4.68 4.42
C TYR A 134 -2.94 -5.44 3.57
N GLY A 135 -4.04 -4.80 3.19
CA GLY A 135 -5.18 -5.42 2.53
C GLY A 135 -6.38 -5.64 3.45
N TYR A 136 -6.29 -5.26 4.73
CA TYR A 136 -7.47 -5.22 5.61
C TYR A 136 -8.42 -4.13 5.13
N PRO A 137 -9.71 -4.47 4.90
CA PRO A 137 -10.69 -3.48 4.52
C PRO A 137 -10.94 -2.49 5.67
N SER A 138 -10.85 -1.20 5.37
CA SER A 138 -11.32 -0.13 6.26
C SER A 138 -12.81 0.12 6.05
N ASP A 139 -13.54 0.46 7.12
CA ASP A 139 -14.99 0.77 7.06
C ASP A 139 -15.23 2.14 6.42
N VAL A 140 -14.97 2.23 5.12
CA VAL A 140 -15.18 3.44 4.31
C VAL A 140 -16.64 3.93 4.36
N PRO A 141 -17.67 3.05 4.29
CA PRO A 141 -19.06 3.47 4.44
C PRO A 141 -19.32 4.23 5.73
N ARG A 142 -18.75 3.79 6.84
CA ARG A 142 -18.87 4.49 8.14
C ARG A 142 -18.16 5.84 8.12
N VAL A 143 -16.96 5.91 7.57
CA VAL A 143 -16.24 7.20 7.40
C VAL A 143 -17.09 8.16 6.57
N ARG A 144 -17.65 7.73 5.44
CA ARG A 144 -18.54 8.56 4.61
C ARG A 144 -19.71 9.12 5.42
N LYS A 145 -20.39 8.26 6.18
CA LYS A 145 -21.52 8.68 7.02
C LYS A 145 -21.15 9.75 8.05
N LEU A 146 -19.93 9.65 8.62
CA LEU A 146 -19.45 10.60 9.63
C LEU A 146 -19.08 11.97 9.05
N VAL A 147 -18.78 12.06 7.73
CA VAL A 147 -18.34 13.31 7.10
C VAL A 147 -19.29 13.85 6.03
N GLN A 148 -20.39 13.14 5.69
CA GLN A 148 -21.29 13.47 4.59
C GLN A 148 -21.84 14.91 4.66
N ASP A 149 -22.24 15.36 5.85
CA ASP A 149 -22.85 16.69 6.05
C ASP A 149 -21.81 17.81 6.16
N ARG A 150 -20.53 17.48 6.07
CA ARG A 150 -19.41 18.42 6.22
C ARG A 150 -18.80 18.84 4.87
N GLY A 151 -19.26 18.25 3.77
CA GLY A 151 -18.71 18.48 2.42
C GLY A 151 -17.24 18.08 2.30
N VAL A 152 -16.79 17.09 3.08
CA VAL A 152 -15.43 16.56 3.08
C VAL A 152 -15.37 15.36 2.15
N ALA A 153 -14.38 15.35 1.25
CA ALA A 153 -14.18 14.21 0.34
C ALA A 153 -13.61 13.00 1.06
N VAL A 154 -14.04 11.80 0.68
CA VAL A 154 -13.45 10.54 1.15
C VAL A 154 -12.55 9.98 0.07
N VAL A 155 -11.24 10.00 0.33
CA VAL A 155 -10.20 9.46 -0.56
C VAL A 155 -9.76 8.09 -0.06
N GLU A 156 -10.08 7.05 -0.79
CA GLU A 156 -9.81 5.68 -0.39
C GLU A 156 -8.39 5.26 -0.76
N ASP A 157 -7.53 5.05 0.25
CA ASP A 157 -6.19 4.49 0.03
C ASP A 157 -6.26 2.97 -0.07
N ALA A 158 -6.40 2.47 -1.30
CA ALA A 158 -6.36 1.05 -1.63
C ALA A 158 -5.00 0.60 -2.21
N ALA A 159 -3.93 1.35 -1.94
CA ALA A 159 -2.58 1.05 -2.45
C ALA A 159 -2.04 -0.31 -2.01
N GLN A 160 -2.63 -0.93 -1.00
CA GLN A 160 -2.25 -2.25 -0.48
C GLN A 160 -3.35 -3.31 -0.63
N ALA A 161 -4.48 -2.98 -1.26
CA ALA A 161 -5.69 -3.80 -1.23
C ALA A 161 -6.27 -4.13 -2.62
N MET A 162 -5.50 -3.97 -3.69
CA MET A 162 -5.97 -4.32 -5.03
C MET A 162 -6.38 -5.80 -5.10
N GLY A 163 -7.64 -6.05 -5.47
CA GLY A 163 -8.22 -7.38 -5.55
C GLY A 163 -9.04 -7.80 -4.33
N GLU A 164 -8.99 -7.04 -3.24
CA GLU A 164 -9.84 -7.26 -2.07
C GLU A 164 -11.20 -6.54 -2.22
N THR A 165 -12.16 -6.95 -1.39
CA THR A 165 -13.52 -6.43 -1.42
C THR A 165 -14.00 -6.09 -0.01
N TRP A 166 -14.93 -5.15 0.07
CA TRP A 166 -15.81 -4.92 1.19
C TRP A 166 -17.21 -5.34 0.75
N GLU A 167 -17.78 -6.34 1.41
CA GLU A 167 -18.96 -7.02 0.89
C GLU A 167 -18.72 -7.49 -0.56
N GLU A 168 -19.46 -7.02 -1.53
CA GLU A 168 -19.25 -7.36 -2.95
C GLU A 168 -18.52 -6.29 -3.76
N ARG A 169 -18.28 -5.11 -3.14
CA ARG A 169 -17.64 -3.98 -3.81
C ARG A 169 -16.12 -4.06 -3.72
N LYS A 170 -15.44 -3.75 -4.83
CA LYS A 170 -13.97 -3.69 -4.89
C LYS A 170 -13.43 -2.55 -4.04
N LEU A 171 -12.37 -2.81 -3.24
CA LEU A 171 -11.67 -1.75 -2.54
C LEU A 171 -10.99 -0.79 -3.53
N GLY A 172 -11.08 0.50 -3.25
CA GLY A 172 -10.73 1.59 -4.15
C GLY A 172 -11.93 2.23 -4.85
N THR A 173 -13.17 1.75 -4.58
CA THR A 173 -14.41 2.25 -5.19
C THR A 173 -15.51 2.63 -4.18
N LEU A 174 -15.17 2.64 -2.90
CA LEU A 174 -16.13 2.92 -1.82
C LEU A 174 -16.18 4.40 -1.46
N GLY A 175 -15.07 5.13 -1.69
CA GLY A 175 -14.94 6.57 -1.47
C GLY A 175 -15.50 7.42 -2.61
N ASP A 176 -15.28 8.72 -2.57
CA ASP A 176 -15.54 9.65 -3.69
C ASP A 176 -14.52 9.44 -4.81
N VAL A 177 -13.31 9.10 -4.44
CA VAL A 177 -12.19 8.74 -5.30
C VAL A 177 -11.28 7.78 -4.55
N GLY A 178 -10.71 6.81 -5.24
CA GLY A 178 -9.75 5.88 -4.68
C GLY A 178 -8.47 5.80 -5.49
N PHE A 179 -7.40 5.31 -4.88
CA PHE A 179 -6.16 5.07 -5.60
C PHE A 179 -5.51 3.73 -5.25
N LEU A 180 -4.81 3.19 -6.25
CA LEU A 180 -4.05 1.95 -6.13
C LEU A 180 -2.57 2.22 -6.42
N SER A 181 -1.72 1.37 -5.88
CA SER A 181 -0.29 1.37 -6.20
C SER A 181 0.11 0.08 -6.88
N LEU A 182 0.81 0.20 -7.99
CA LEU A 182 1.39 -0.91 -8.76
C LEU A 182 2.92 -1.02 -8.52
N GLY A 183 3.37 -0.53 -7.36
CA GLY A 183 4.76 -0.56 -6.93
C GLY A 183 5.23 -1.95 -6.52
N ARG A 184 6.53 -2.08 -6.30
CA ARG A 184 7.15 -3.31 -5.79
C ARG A 184 6.54 -3.69 -4.43
N GLY A 185 6.27 -4.97 -4.21
CA GLY A 185 5.70 -5.46 -2.95
C GLY A 185 4.23 -5.09 -2.71
N LYS A 186 3.51 -4.64 -3.74
CA LYS A 186 2.06 -4.43 -3.71
C LYS A 186 1.30 -5.68 -4.15
N ALA A 187 -0.03 -5.64 -4.16
CA ALA A 187 -0.85 -6.77 -4.55
C ALA A 187 -0.52 -7.28 -5.96
N PHE A 188 -0.26 -6.33 -6.86
CA PHE A 188 0.21 -6.51 -8.22
C PHE A 188 1.28 -5.46 -8.54
N SER A 189 2.23 -5.77 -9.42
CA SER A 189 3.32 -4.83 -9.74
C SER A 189 3.58 -4.69 -11.22
N THR A 190 3.78 -3.43 -11.64
CA THR A 190 4.35 -3.02 -12.92
C THR A 190 5.68 -2.28 -12.69
N VAL A 191 6.45 -2.67 -11.65
CA VAL A 191 7.66 -2.02 -11.11
C VAL A 191 7.32 -0.80 -10.26
N GLU A 192 6.68 0.15 -10.82
CA GLU A 192 6.06 1.33 -10.23
C GLU A 192 4.79 1.64 -11.03
N GLY A 193 3.89 2.42 -10.52
CA GLY A 193 2.63 2.78 -11.15
C GLY A 193 1.57 3.15 -10.11
N GLY A 194 0.61 3.93 -10.54
CA GLY A 194 -0.56 4.33 -9.77
C GLY A 194 -1.80 4.34 -10.63
N VAL A 195 -2.93 4.05 -10.02
CA VAL A 195 -4.25 4.09 -10.65
C VAL A 195 -5.14 4.97 -9.81
N ILE A 196 -5.93 5.84 -10.43
CA ILE A 196 -6.98 6.64 -9.79
C ILE A 196 -8.31 6.13 -10.32
N LEU A 197 -9.27 5.91 -9.43
CA LEU A 197 -10.60 5.39 -9.71
C LEU A 197 -11.65 6.34 -9.14
N THR A 198 -12.66 6.72 -9.93
CA THR A 198 -13.78 7.53 -9.44
C THR A 198 -15.01 7.41 -10.34
N ASP A 199 -16.19 7.58 -9.74
CA ASP A 199 -17.45 7.75 -10.47
C ASP A 199 -17.90 9.21 -10.52
N ARG A 200 -17.15 10.10 -9.84
CA ARG A 200 -17.44 11.54 -9.79
C ARG A 200 -16.94 12.24 -11.05
N ASP A 201 -17.86 12.74 -11.85
CA ASP A 201 -17.56 13.38 -13.12
C ASP A 201 -16.79 14.71 -12.93
N ASP A 202 -17.10 15.48 -11.88
CA ASP A 202 -16.41 16.73 -11.52
C ASP A 202 -14.92 16.50 -11.17
N ILE A 203 -14.63 15.49 -10.34
CA ILE A 203 -13.26 15.11 -10.00
C ILE A 203 -12.52 14.61 -11.25
N ALA A 204 -13.20 13.80 -12.07
CA ALA A 204 -12.63 13.21 -13.28
C ALA A 204 -12.27 14.29 -14.32
N GLU A 205 -13.08 15.34 -14.47
CA GLU A 205 -12.80 16.45 -15.37
C GLU A 205 -11.50 17.17 -15.00
N VAL A 206 -11.32 17.52 -13.71
CA VAL A 206 -10.10 18.15 -13.24
C VAL A 206 -8.90 17.22 -13.39
N LEU A 207 -9.05 15.94 -13.03
CA LEU A 207 -7.99 14.94 -13.17
C LEU A 207 -7.57 14.76 -14.63
N SER A 208 -8.52 14.75 -15.58
CA SER A 208 -8.22 14.64 -17.00
C SER A 208 -7.30 15.76 -17.46
N ARG A 209 -7.67 17.01 -17.18
CA ARG A 209 -6.85 18.19 -17.52
C ARG A 209 -5.45 18.10 -16.92
N ARG A 210 -5.33 17.68 -15.64
CA ARG A 210 -4.05 17.57 -14.95
C ARG A 210 -3.20 16.44 -15.46
N VAL A 211 -3.80 15.27 -15.77
CA VAL A 211 -3.07 14.10 -16.30
C VAL A 211 -2.62 14.34 -17.75
N ASP A 212 -3.42 15.04 -18.55
CA ASP A 212 -3.11 15.27 -19.96
C ASP A 212 -1.84 16.12 -20.17
N VAL A 213 -1.52 16.99 -19.24
CA VAL A 213 -0.30 17.83 -19.31
C VAL A 213 0.92 17.19 -18.65
N LEU A 214 0.80 16.04 -17.99
CA LEU A 214 1.92 15.38 -17.36
C LEU A 214 2.98 14.92 -18.37
N PRO A 215 4.27 15.04 -18.01
CA PRO A 215 5.32 14.46 -18.83
C PRO A 215 5.27 12.93 -18.83
N GLY A 216 5.67 12.33 -19.93
CA GLY A 216 5.94 10.89 -20.01
C GLY A 216 7.33 10.54 -19.49
N TYR A 217 7.73 9.28 -19.67
CA TYR A 217 9.09 8.84 -19.45
C TYR A 217 9.94 9.16 -20.68
N GLY A 218 10.99 9.95 -20.53
CA GLY A 218 12.01 10.10 -21.57
C GLY A 218 12.83 8.81 -21.76
N CYS A 219 13.69 8.75 -22.76
CA CYS A 219 14.46 7.54 -23.11
C CYS A 219 15.22 6.95 -21.92
N TRP A 220 15.92 7.75 -21.13
CA TRP A 220 16.63 7.30 -19.94
C TRP A 220 15.71 6.80 -18.83
N GLY A 221 14.58 7.47 -18.62
CA GLY A 221 13.57 7.03 -17.69
C GLY A 221 12.96 5.68 -18.08
N GLN A 222 12.72 5.49 -19.37
CA GLN A 222 12.21 4.25 -19.93
C GLN A 222 13.24 3.11 -19.80
N ALA A 223 14.51 3.36 -20.16
CA ALA A 223 15.60 2.39 -19.98
C ALA A 223 15.75 1.96 -18.51
N ARG A 224 15.66 2.93 -17.58
CA ARG A 224 15.69 2.64 -16.14
C ARG A 224 14.51 1.77 -15.67
N LEU A 225 13.29 1.98 -16.23
CA LEU A 225 12.13 1.13 -15.93
C LEU A 225 12.35 -0.31 -16.41
N ILE A 226 12.87 -0.49 -17.62
CA ILE A 226 13.18 -1.80 -18.20
C ILE A 226 14.23 -2.51 -17.34
N LEU A 227 15.30 -1.81 -16.95
CA LEU A 227 16.35 -2.37 -16.11
C LEU A 227 15.82 -2.78 -14.73
N LYS A 228 14.97 -1.94 -14.11
CA LYS A 228 14.30 -2.27 -12.83
C LYS A 228 13.40 -3.50 -12.99
N ALA A 229 12.65 -3.62 -14.10
CA ALA A 229 11.78 -4.78 -14.36
C ALA A 229 12.60 -6.06 -14.53
N ALA A 230 13.70 -6.00 -15.27
CA ALA A 230 14.64 -7.10 -15.42
C ALA A 230 15.24 -7.51 -14.08
N GLY A 231 15.69 -6.53 -13.27
CA GLY A 231 16.18 -6.79 -11.92
C GLY A 231 15.13 -7.48 -11.04
N LEU A 232 13.87 -7.02 -11.05
CA LEU A 232 12.78 -7.66 -10.30
C LEU A 232 12.50 -9.07 -10.80
N MET A 233 12.54 -9.32 -12.11
CA MET A 233 12.30 -10.63 -12.69
C MET A 233 13.25 -11.70 -12.12
N PHE A 234 14.53 -11.35 -11.93
CA PHE A 234 15.53 -12.28 -11.40
C PHE A 234 15.65 -12.25 -9.88
N PHE A 235 15.78 -11.06 -9.31
CA PHE A 235 16.20 -10.90 -7.92
C PHE A 235 15.07 -10.94 -6.89
N ILE A 236 13.80 -11.00 -7.30
CA ILE A 236 12.69 -11.21 -6.36
C ILE A 236 12.57 -12.67 -5.91
N HIS A 237 13.19 -13.60 -6.66
CA HIS A 237 13.17 -15.02 -6.33
C HIS A 237 14.01 -15.30 -5.08
N PRO A 238 13.53 -16.09 -4.10
CA PRO A 238 14.22 -16.30 -2.82
C PRO A 238 15.66 -16.81 -2.92
N LEU A 239 16.01 -17.55 -3.96
CA LEU A 239 17.39 -18.03 -4.19
C LEU A 239 18.35 -16.92 -4.62
N LEU A 240 17.87 -15.80 -5.11
CA LEU A 240 18.66 -14.66 -5.59
C LEU A 240 18.43 -13.39 -4.77
N PHE A 241 17.39 -13.35 -3.93
CA PHE A 241 17.02 -12.15 -3.19
C PHE A 241 18.08 -11.72 -2.17
N TRP A 242 18.94 -12.62 -1.71
CA TRP A 242 20.07 -12.30 -0.84
C TRP A 242 21.03 -11.28 -1.49
N ILE A 243 21.18 -11.30 -2.84
CA ILE A 243 22.06 -10.37 -3.58
C ILE A 243 21.63 -8.91 -3.37
N PRO A 244 20.41 -8.48 -3.80
CA PRO A 244 20.01 -7.09 -3.57
C PRO A 244 19.85 -6.74 -2.09
N ARG A 245 19.57 -7.73 -1.23
CA ARG A 245 19.47 -7.53 0.21
C ARG A 245 20.83 -7.21 0.84
N SER A 246 21.93 -7.75 0.32
CA SER A 246 23.28 -7.48 0.79
C SER A 246 23.81 -6.10 0.35
N LEU A 247 23.06 -5.36 -0.48
CA LEU A 247 23.44 -4.04 -1.01
C LEU A 247 22.69 -2.92 -0.25
N PRO A 248 23.33 -2.31 0.79
CA PRO A 248 22.64 -1.35 1.67
C PRO A 248 22.09 -0.13 0.94
N PHE A 249 22.74 0.31 -0.15
CA PHE A 249 22.31 1.46 -0.93
C PHE A 249 20.97 1.27 -1.65
N LEU A 250 20.48 0.01 -1.80
CA LEU A 250 19.17 -0.27 -2.39
C LEU A 250 18.02 0.00 -1.44
N LYS A 251 18.28 0.14 -0.13
CA LYS A 251 17.30 0.45 0.93
C LYS A 251 16.01 -0.36 0.80
N LEU A 252 16.16 -1.68 0.60
CA LEU A 252 15.04 -2.57 0.33
C LEU A 252 14.17 -2.75 1.58
N GLY A 253 12.87 -2.47 1.43
CA GLY A 253 11.91 -2.57 2.53
C GLY A 253 11.85 -1.34 3.42
N GLU A 254 12.71 -0.36 3.23
CA GLU A 254 12.65 0.90 3.95
C GLU A 254 11.57 1.82 3.36
N THR A 255 10.96 2.60 4.24
CA THR A 255 10.05 3.69 3.85
C THR A 255 10.61 5.01 4.38
N PHE A 256 10.58 6.04 3.56
CA PHE A 256 11.05 7.37 3.94
C PHE A 256 10.06 8.43 3.51
N PHE A 257 10.02 9.47 4.30
CA PHE A 257 9.33 10.69 3.93
C PHE A 257 10.12 11.40 2.82
N ASP A 258 9.47 11.59 1.67
CA ASP A 258 10.06 12.26 0.51
C ASP A 258 8.95 12.92 -0.30
N PRO A 259 8.76 14.24 -0.18
CA PRO A 259 7.79 14.99 -0.98
C PRO A 259 8.32 15.36 -2.38
N HIS A 260 9.59 15.10 -2.70
CA HIS A 260 10.22 15.50 -3.96
C HIS A 260 10.27 14.35 -4.98
N PHE A 261 9.15 13.74 -5.28
CA PHE A 261 9.05 12.65 -6.26
C PHE A 261 8.48 13.14 -7.60
N PRO A 262 8.82 12.48 -8.71
CA PRO A 262 8.29 12.82 -10.03
C PRO A 262 6.83 12.38 -10.18
N ILE A 263 6.01 13.24 -10.79
CA ILE A 263 4.65 12.96 -11.20
C ILE A 263 4.64 12.87 -12.73
N ARG A 264 4.29 11.70 -13.29
CA ARG A 264 4.34 11.41 -14.73
C ARG A 264 3.14 10.57 -15.14
N LYS A 265 2.87 10.49 -16.44
CA LYS A 265 1.97 9.47 -17.02
C LYS A 265 2.58 8.07 -16.82
N LEU A 266 1.73 7.04 -16.76
CA LEU A 266 2.20 5.66 -16.81
C LEU A 266 2.87 5.41 -18.18
N SER A 267 3.91 4.59 -18.20
CA SER A 267 4.58 4.20 -19.44
C SER A 267 3.82 3.08 -20.16
N PRO A 268 3.82 3.06 -21.51
CA PRO A 268 3.33 1.92 -22.29
C PRO A 268 4.02 0.59 -21.93
N PHE A 269 5.29 0.62 -21.53
CA PHE A 269 5.99 -0.54 -21.00
C PHE A 269 5.32 -1.10 -19.75
N GLN A 270 4.96 -0.23 -18.82
CA GLN A 270 4.28 -0.63 -17.59
C GLN A 270 2.88 -1.18 -17.87
N ALA A 271 2.14 -0.59 -18.80
CA ALA A 271 0.87 -1.13 -19.26
C ALA A 271 1.02 -2.50 -19.94
N GLY A 272 2.12 -2.70 -20.69
CA GLY A 272 2.48 -4.00 -21.25
C GLY A 272 2.81 -5.04 -20.19
N LEU A 273 3.56 -4.67 -19.14
CA LEU A 273 3.83 -5.54 -17.98
C LEU A 273 2.54 -6.03 -17.27
N ALA A 274 1.45 -5.27 -17.43
CA ALA A 274 0.13 -5.64 -16.92
C ALA A 274 -0.60 -6.68 -17.77
N GLY A 275 0.03 -7.29 -18.77
CA GLY A 275 -0.58 -8.37 -19.56
C GLY A 275 -1.13 -9.50 -18.65
N ASN A 276 -2.38 -9.92 -18.88
CA ASN A 276 -3.10 -10.92 -18.09
C ASN A 276 -3.16 -10.61 -16.57
N TRP A 277 -3.15 -9.35 -16.22
CA TRP A 277 -3.02 -8.90 -14.82
C TRP A 277 -4.09 -9.47 -13.88
N GLN A 278 -5.35 -9.63 -14.33
CA GLN A 278 -6.44 -10.16 -13.51
C GLN A 278 -6.16 -11.60 -13.05
N LYS A 279 -5.76 -12.48 -13.98
CA LYS A 279 -5.39 -13.88 -13.65
C LYS A 279 -4.18 -13.95 -12.72
N ARG A 280 -3.20 -13.08 -12.93
CA ARG A 280 -2.00 -13.00 -12.09
C ARG A 280 -2.33 -12.48 -10.69
N LEU A 281 -3.15 -11.43 -10.60
CA LEU A 281 -3.63 -10.88 -9.33
C LEU A 281 -4.38 -11.96 -8.53
N GLN A 282 -5.30 -12.67 -9.18
CA GLN A 282 -6.05 -13.75 -8.53
C GLN A 282 -5.12 -14.86 -8.02
N LYS A 283 -4.19 -15.34 -8.85
CA LYS A 283 -3.20 -16.35 -8.42
C LYS A 283 -2.37 -15.89 -7.23
N MET A 284 -1.92 -14.62 -7.22
CA MET A 284 -1.15 -14.07 -6.09
C MET A 284 -2.01 -13.90 -4.85
N ARG A 285 -3.28 -13.49 -5.02
CA ARG A 285 -4.24 -13.39 -3.93
C ARG A 285 -4.54 -14.74 -3.29
N ASP A 286 -4.78 -15.78 -4.09
CA ASP A 286 -5.05 -17.15 -3.61
C ASP A 286 -3.87 -17.70 -2.80
N ALA A 287 -2.64 -17.51 -3.30
CA ALA A 287 -1.43 -17.91 -2.60
C ALA A 287 -1.28 -17.18 -1.26
N ARG A 288 -1.56 -15.87 -1.22
CA ARG A 288 -1.53 -15.08 0.01
C ARG A 288 -2.60 -15.54 1.00
N SER A 289 -3.85 -15.71 0.55
CA SER A 289 -4.94 -16.19 1.40
C SER A 289 -4.63 -17.56 2.00
N LYS A 290 -4.06 -18.49 1.22
CA LYS A 290 -3.59 -19.79 1.73
C LYS A 290 -2.58 -19.60 2.86
N ASN A 291 -1.60 -18.70 2.70
CA ASN A 291 -0.57 -18.48 3.70
C ASN A 291 -1.09 -17.71 4.92
N VAL A 292 -2.04 -16.79 4.75
CA VAL A 292 -2.75 -16.13 5.87
C VAL A 292 -3.44 -17.18 6.75
N LYS A 293 -4.17 -18.13 6.16
CA LYS A 293 -4.80 -19.22 6.92
C LYS A 293 -3.79 -20.08 7.71
N ARG A 294 -2.60 -20.34 7.13
CA ARG A 294 -1.51 -21.05 7.83
C ARG A 294 -1.02 -20.26 9.03
N TRP A 295 -0.78 -18.95 8.88
CA TRP A 295 -0.33 -18.11 9.97
C TRP A 295 -1.38 -18.02 11.09
N MET A 296 -2.67 -17.94 10.75
CA MET A 296 -3.73 -17.99 11.74
C MET A 296 -3.70 -19.31 12.54
N ALA A 297 -3.61 -20.45 11.85
CA ALA A 297 -3.55 -21.75 12.51
C ALA A 297 -2.33 -21.88 13.45
N VAL A 298 -1.18 -21.32 13.06
CA VAL A 298 0.03 -21.27 13.90
C VAL A 298 -0.22 -20.44 15.17
N LEU A 299 -0.80 -19.25 15.03
CA LEU A 299 -1.06 -18.36 16.17
C LEU A 299 -2.15 -18.91 17.11
N ASP A 300 -3.20 -19.52 16.57
CA ASP A 300 -4.25 -20.18 17.36
C ASP A 300 -3.67 -21.34 18.19
N GLY A 301 -2.76 -22.14 17.60
CA GLY A 301 -2.02 -23.19 18.31
C GLY A 301 -1.08 -22.69 19.40
N LEU A 302 -0.73 -21.39 19.41
CA LEU A 302 0.09 -20.74 20.43
C LEU A 302 -0.74 -20.06 21.52
N GLY A 303 -2.09 -20.07 21.43
CA GLY A 303 -2.98 -19.34 22.32
C GLY A 303 -2.97 -17.82 22.11
N ASN A 304 -2.31 -17.35 21.06
CA ASN A 304 -2.19 -15.94 20.68
C ASN A 304 -2.99 -15.70 19.40
N GLY A 305 -4.32 -15.85 19.43
CA GLY A 305 -5.18 -15.48 18.32
C GLY A 305 -4.84 -14.04 17.88
N SER A 306 -4.67 -13.84 16.57
CA SER A 306 -4.36 -12.50 16.04
C SER A 306 -5.46 -11.52 16.45
N GLU A 307 -5.11 -10.41 17.09
CA GLU A 307 -6.05 -9.31 17.41
C GLU A 307 -6.83 -8.84 16.16
N TYR A 308 -6.29 -9.11 14.97
CA TYR A 308 -6.85 -8.75 13.67
C TYR A 308 -7.50 -9.93 12.92
N SER A 309 -7.74 -11.07 13.59
CA SER A 309 -8.14 -12.33 12.92
C SER A 309 -9.58 -12.39 12.44
N GLN A 310 -10.50 -11.61 13.03
CA GLN A 310 -11.94 -11.78 12.80
C GLN A 310 -12.38 -11.65 11.32
N HIS A 311 -11.60 -11.00 10.46
CA HIS A 311 -11.91 -10.81 9.04
C HIS A 311 -10.84 -11.36 8.08
N SER A 312 -9.78 -12.02 8.61
CA SER A 312 -8.58 -12.34 7.83
C SER A 312 -8.69 -13.61 6.97
N GLN A 313 -9.61 -14.54 7.27
CA GLN A 313 -9.61 -15.90 6.70
C GLN A 313 -9.75 -15.96 5.17
N THR A 314 -10.35 -14.95 4.56
CA THR A 314 -10.58 -14.88 3.11
C THR A 314 -9.68 -13.88 2.40
N LEU A 315 -8.94 -13.04 3.15
CA LEU A 315 -8.14 -11.95 2.61
C LEU A 315 -6.80 -12.43 2.06
N GLY A 316 -6.41 -11.87 0.94
CA GLY A 316 -5.07 -12.06 0.35
C GLY A 316 -4.09 -10.98 0.84
N LEU A 317 -3.88 -10.89 2.16
CA LEU A 317 -3.05 -9.86 2.77
C LEU A 317 -1.65 -9.80 2.17
N LEU A 318 -1.13 -8.60 1.93
CA LEU A 318 0.23 -8.39 1.43
C LEU A 318 1.30 -8.89 2.41
N ARG A 319 1.01 -8.73 3.69
CA ARG A 319 1.82 -9.17 4.83
C ARG A 319 0.85 -9.49 5.97
N PHE A 320 1.19 -10.45 6.79
CA PHE A 320 0.39 -10.82 7.95
C PHE A 320 0.96 -10.15 9.21
N PRO A 321 0.27 -9.17 9.81
CA PRO A 321 0.76 -8.47 11.00
C PRO A 321 0.55 -9.30 12.25
N ILE A 322 1.55 -9.30 13.13
CA ILE A 322 1.48 -9.80 14.49
C ILE A 322 2.02 -8.75 15.45
N ARG A 323 1.51 -8.72 16.67
CA ARG A 323 1.91 -7.77 17.70
C ARG A 323 2.83 -8.45 18.71
N ILE A 324 3.99 -7.85 18.98
CA ILE A 324 4.95 -8.30 19.98
C ILE A 324 5.26 -7.11 20.86
N ARG A 325 4.64 -7.11 22.07
CA ARG A 325 4.71 -5.97 23.02
C ARG A 325 6.08 -5.84 23.68
N ASP A 326 6.79 -6.95 23.85
CA ASP A 326 8.13 -6.98 24.42
C ASP A 326 9.16 -6.54 23.35
N ALA A 327 9.80 -5.40 23.60
CA ALA A 327 10.75 -4.78 22.65
C ALA A 327 12.00 -5.65 22.39
N ASP A 328 12.50 -6.34 23.43
CA ASP A 328 13.70 -7.17 23.31
C ASP A 328 13.39 -8.45 22.53
N ARG A 329 12.25 -9.08 22.79
CA ARG A 329 11.76 -10.23 22.00
C ARG A 329 11.51 -9.86 20.55
N ARG A 330 10.87 -8.72 20.31
CA ARG A 330 10.66 -8.20 18.95
C ARG A 330 11.99 -8.00 18.22
N LYS A 331 12.96 -7.39 18.89
CA LYS A 331 14.30 -7.17 18.35
C LYS A 331 15.02 -8.48 18.04
N SER A 332 14.95 -9.47 18.95
CA SER A 332 15.53 -10.80 18.75
C SER A 332 14.90 -11.48 17.53
N LEU A 333 13.57 -11.51 17.42
CA LEU A 333 12.89 -12.10 16.27
C LEU A 333 13.32 -11.45 14.93
N LEU A 334 13.42 -10.14 14.90
CA LEU A 334 13.83 -9.43 13.68
C LEU A 334 15.29 -9.73 13.32
N GLN A 335 16.18 -9.82 14.30
CA GLN A 335 17.59 -10.21 14.10
C GLN A 335 17.73 -11.66 13.63
N GLU A 336 17.05 -12.61 14.27
CA GLU A 336 17.04 -14.02 13.89
C GLU A 336 16.45 -14.19 12.47
N SER A 337 15.32 -13.52 12.18
CA SER A 337 14.74 -13.51 10.85
C SER A 337 15.70 -12.93 9.80
N ALA A 338 16.42 -11.87 10.16
CA ALA A 338 17.39 -11.27 9.28
C ALA A 338 18.53 -12.23 8.95
N HIS A 339 19.06 -12.94 9.96
CA HIS A 339 20.12 -13.95 9.80
C HIS A 339 19.65 -15.15 8.98
N ALA A 340 18.47 -15.68 9.31
CA ALA A 340 17.89 -16.83 8.64
C ALA A 340 17.34 -16.54 7.23
N GLY A 341 17.18 -15.25 6.84
CA GLY A 341 16.52 -14.91 5.60
C GLY A 341 15.01 -15.21 5.60
N ALA A 342 14.36 -15.16 6.76
CA ALA A 342 12.98 -15.60 6.98
C ALA A 342 11.92 -14.64 6.42
N GLY A 343 12.28 -13.41 6.06
CA GLY A 343 11.35 -12.44 5.51
C GLY A 343 10.39 -11.80 6.52
N VAL A 344 10.51 -12.14 7.83
CA VAL A 344 9.82 -11.40 8.90
C VAL A 344 10.45 -10.02 8.99
N ALA A 345 9.64 -8.98 8.98
CA ALA A 345 10.14 -7.63 8.85
C ALA A 345 9.34 -6.64 9.72
N PRO A 346 9.96 -5.56 10.18
CA PRO A 346 9.24 -4.44 10.79
C PRO A 346 8.34 -3.78 9.73
N VAL A 347 7.49 -2.87 10.20
CA VAL A 347 6.58 -2.13 9.34
C VAL A 347 7.13 -0.71 9.11
N TYR A 348 6.43 0.30 9.62
CA TYR A 348 6.89 1.68 9.59
C TYR A 348 7.69 1.95 10.85
N PRO A 349 8.88 2.57 10.74
CA PRO A 349 9.77 2.78 11.90
C PRO A 349 9.14 3.61 13.03
N GLN A 350 8.26 4.55 12.67
CA GLN A 350 7.57 5.46 13.58
C GLN A 350 6.17 5.76 13.08
N SER A 351 5.28 6.18 13.97
CA SER A 351 4.01 6.80 13.61
C SER A 351 4.22 8.21 13.04
N ILE A 352 3.25 8.70 12.26
CA ILE A 352 3.38 9.97 11.52
C ILE A 352 3.58 11.17 12.48
N ASN A 353 2.94 11.16 13.66
CA ASN A 353 3.10 12.23 14.65
C ASN A 353 4.52 12.28 15.27
N ARG A 354 5.31 11.22 15.10
CA ARG A 354 6.70 11.14 15.58
C ARG A 354 7.74 11.41 14.51
N LEU A 355 7.35 11.60 13.24
CA LEU A 355 8.29 11.85 12.14
C LEU A 355 9.04 13.17 12.33
N PRO A 356 10.38 13.14 12.40
CA PRO A 356 11.18 14.35 12.58
C PRO A 356 10.97 15.40 11.49
N GLU A 357 10.76 14.94 10.25
CA GLU A 357 10.58 15.79 9.07
C GLU A 357 9.28 16.58 9.09
N LEU A 358 8.31 16.17 9.90
CA LEU A 358 7.02 16.85 10.06
C LEU A 358 6.92 17.70 11.33
N ARG A 359 7.98 17.79 12.12
CA ARG A 359 8.00 18.64 13.34
C ARG A 359 7.71 20.08 12.97
N GLY A 360 6.75 20.71 13.66
CA GLY A 360 6.31 22.08 13.40
C GLY A 360 5.41 22.24 12.19
N GLN A 361 5.19 21.19 11.37
CA GLN A 361 4.27 21.21 10.23
C GLN A 361 2.91 20.57 10.57
N ILE A 362 2.86 19.75 11.61
CA ILE A 362 1.63 19.12 12.12
C ILE A 362 1.41 19.51 13.57
N PRO A 363 0.15 19.56 14.05
CA PRO A 363 -0.15 19.77 15.45
C PRO A 363 0.51 18.71 16.34
N LEU A 364 1.00 19.12 17.52
CA LEU A 364 1.43 18.17 18.54
C LEU A 364 0.19 17.39 19.01
N GLN A 365 0.20 16.09 18.75
CA GLN A 365 -0.90 15.20 19.06
C GLN A 365 -0.35 13.84 19.50
N SER A 366 -0.88 13.28 20.58
CA SER A 366 -0.61 11.90 20.97
C SER A 366 -1.51 10.97 20.16
N CYS A 367 -0.93 9.90 19.62
CA CYS A 367 -1.62 8.85 18.89
C CYS A 367 -1.17 7.49 19.42
N PRO A 368 -1.60 7.13 20.66
CA PRO A 368 -1.03 6.00 21.40
C PRO A 368 -1.20 4.65 20.69
N VAL A 369 -2.31 4.41 20.00
CA VAL A 369 -2.52 3.17 19.25
C VAL A 369 -1.57 3.09 18.04
N SER A 370 -1.44 4.19 17.30
CA SER A 370 -0.52 4.28 16.17
C SER A 370 0.94 4.21 16.57
N GLU A 371 1.31 4.80 17.71
CA GLU A 371 2.65 4.72 18.29
C GLU A 371 2.96 3.27 18.70
N GLY A 372 2.03 2.60 19.41
CA GLY A 372 2.14 1.18 19.75
C GLY A 372 2.22 0.27 18.51
N CYS A 373 1.49 0.57 17.43
CA CYS A 373 1.63 -0.17 16.17
C CYS A 373 3.05 -0.07 15.58
N ALA A 374 3.69 1.09 15.64
CA ALA A 374 5.05 1.26 15.14
C ALA A 374 6.08 0.50 15.99
N GLU A 375 5.89 0.47 17.30
CA GLU A 375 6.80 -0.16 18.25
C GLU A 375 6.63 -1.69 18.33
N GLU A 376 5.43 -2.21 18.17
CA GLU A 376 5.09 -3.60 18.49
C GLU A 376 4.86 -4.49 17.27
N LEU A 377 4.42 -3.91 16.12
CA LEU A 377 4.11 -4.74 14.96
C LEU A 377 5.36 -5.27 14.25
N VAL A 378 5.26 -6.54 13.89
CA VAL A 378 6.09 -7.18 12.87
C VAL A 378 5.18 -7.87 11.87
N THR A 379 5.68 -8.16 10.67
CA THR A 379 4.88 -8.78 9.62
C THR A 379 5.52 -10.06 9.12
N LEU A 380 4.69 -11.09 8.94
CA LEU A 380 5.06 -12.35 8.33
C LEU A 380 4.81 -12.29 6.82
N PRO A 381 5.68 -12.90 6.00
CA PRO A 381 5.49 -12.95 4.55
C PRO A 381 4.29 -13.85 4.19
N THR A 382 3.55 -13.45 3.13
CA THR A 382 2.35 -14.18 2.69
C THR A 382 2.42 -14.62 1.22
N HIS A 383 3.41 -14.17 0.48
CA HIS A 383 3.51 -14.36 -0.96
C HIS A 383 3.72 -15.84 -1.37
N GLY A 384 3.46 -16.13 -2.66
CA GLY A 384 3.48 -17.50 -3.19
C GLY A 384 4.85 -18.18 -3.29
N TYR A 385 5.92 -17.54 -2.83
CA TYR A 385 7.25 -18.18 -2.72
C TYR A 385 7.47 -18.92 -1.40
N LEU A 386 6.55 -18.80 -0.42
CA LEU A 386 6.64 -19.56 0.82
C LEU A 386 6.41 -21.06 0.55
N THR A 387 7.34 -21.88 1.02
CA THR A 387 7.21 -23.34 1.08
C THR A 387 6.65 -23.77 2.44
N GLU A 388 6.30 -25.06 2.59
CA GLU A 388 5.90 -25.63 3.89
C GLU A 388 7.05 -25.54 4.91
N ASP A 389 8.28 -25.81 4.47
CA ASP A 389 9.48 -25.72 5.31
C ASP A 389 9.71 -24.28 5.79
N ASP A 390 9.55 -23.28 4.90
CA ASP A 390 9.65 -21.86 5.29
C ASP A 390 8.62 -21.51 6.39
N VAL A 391 7.37 -21.99 6.24
CA VAL A 391 6.32 -21.76 7.24
C VAL A 391 6.68 -22.43 8.57
N THR A 392 7.18 -23.66 8.54
CA THR A 392 7.60 -24.39 9.73
C THR A 392 8.74 -23.66 10.46
N ASP A 393 9.77 -23.28 9.73
CA ASP A 393 10.94 -22.59 10.29
C ASP A 393 10.55 -21.23 10.91
N ILE A 394 9.74 -20.44 10.21
CA ILE A 394 9.23 -19.16 10.73
C ILE A 394 8.35 -19.39 11.96
N SER A 395 7.51 -20.44 11.95
CA SER A 395 6.66 -20.79 13.10
C SER A 395 7.48 -21.11 14.35
N VAL A 396 8.61 -21.79 14.21
CA VAL A 396 9.53 -22.03 15.32
C VAL A 396 10.11 -20.74 15.87
N LEU A 397 10.54 -19.82 14.99
CA LEU A 397 11.06 -18.50 15.41
C LEU A 397 9.98 -17.69 16.18
N VAL A 398 8.77 -17.62 15.63
CA VAL A 398 7.65 -16.90 16.23
C VAL A 398 7.24 -17.55 17.57
N SER A 399 7.18 -18.87 17.63
CA SER A 399 6.79 -19.59 18.85
C SER A 399 7.72 -19.33 20.02
N ARG A 400 9.03 -19.22 19.78
CA ARG A 400 10.02 -18.90 20.83
C ARG A 400 9.76 -17.53 21.48
N VAL A 401 9.26 -16.61 20.69
CA VAL A 401 9.02 -15.22 21.14
C VAL A 401 7.66 -15.07 21.82
N LEU A 402 6.64 -15.83 21.39
CA LEU A 402 5.29 -15.71 21.88
C LEU A 402 4.98 -16.61 23.11
N ARG A 403 5.68 -17.76 23.28
CA ARG A 403 5.43 -18.70 24.40
C ARG A 403 6.12 -18.34 25.71
N GLN A 404 7.07 -17.42 25.71
CA GLN A 404 7.80 -16.96 26.91
C GLN A 404 7.20 -15.65 27.45
#